data_11083d924fab4f07bce3f40faa45c92f
#
_entry.id   11083d924fab4f07bce3f40faa45c92f
#
_cell.length_a   1.000
_cell.length_b   1.000
_cell.length_c   1.000
_cell.angle_alpha   90.00
_cell.angle_beta   90.00
_cell.angle_gamma   90.00
#
_symmetry.space_group_name_H-M   'P 1'
#
loop_
_entity.id
_entity.type
_entity.pdbx_description
1 polymer ?
#
loop_
_entity_poly.entity_id
_entity_poly.type
_entity_poly.pdbx_seq_one_letter_code
_entity_poly.pdbx_strand_id
1 'polypeptide(L)'
;VKQNRNNEGEPENSSKPYLKYPERAKVDYSKFDFLSKNQIDLLSGIHSPFLDPATGAFITFGLPPSCEIADNGKSLKNGFDDWMSAWFFRRANIDPSKVDLHKYAIEFKKRFSQDTDAAPNLGKFRKYGKKLLIIQGKIDTIVPAEYIKDWYKLLCKNTGSTEKTLEY
;
A
#
# COMPACT_ATOMS: atom_id res chain seq x y z
N VAL A 1 8.92 -12.15 10.58
CA VAL A 1 7.74 -12.10 11.48
C VAL A 1 8.17 -12.02 12.94
N LYS A 2 9.06 -12.92 13.44
CA LYS A 2 9.49 -12.92 14.85
C LYS A 2 10.15 -11.60 15.27
N GLN A 3 11.04 -11.07 14.45
CA GLN A 3 11.71 -9.78 14.73
C GLN A 3 10.71 -8.62 14.71
N ASN A 4 9.76 -8.61 13.78
CA ASN A 4 8.75 -7.58 13.68
C ASN A 4 7.85 -7.53 14.93
N ARG A 5 7.49 -8.70 15.48
CA ARG A 5 6.67 -8.77 16.70
C ARG A 5 7.34 -8.07 17.87
N ASN A 6 8.63 -8.28 18.07
CA ASN A 6 9.37 -7.63 19.16
C ASN A 6 9.39 -6.09 19.00
N ASN A 7 9.44 -5.60 17.76
CA ASN A 7 9.44 -4.17 17.47
C ASN A 7 8.07 -3.52 17.66
N GLU A 8 6.99 -4.29 17.66
CA GLU A 8 5.62 -3.80 17.83
C GLU A 8 5.12 -3.91 19.27
N GLY A 9 5.93 -4.46 20.19
CA GLY A 9 5.49 -4.70 21.56
C GLY A 9 4.42 -5.79 21.69
N GLU A 10 4.26 -6.65 20.67
CA GLU A 10 3.41 -7.83 20.77
C GLU A 10 4.06 -8.87 21.70
N PRO A 11 3.27 -9.63 22.49
CA PRO A 11 3.82 -10.67 23.35
C PRO A 11 4.53 -11.74 22.53
N GLU A 12 5.69 -12.18 23.00
CA GLU A 12 6.56 -13.20 22.35
C GLU A 12 5.83 -14.48 21.94
N ASN A 13 4.71 -14.79 22.58
CA ASN A 13 3.94 -16.02 22.41
C ASN A 13 2.70 -15.87 21.52
N SER A 14 2.60 -14.81 20.71
CA SER A 14 1.49 -14.71 19.76
C SER A 14 1.57 -15.86 18.75
N SER A 15 0.57 -16.72 18.73
CA SER A 15 0.45 -17.85 17.77
C SER A 15 0.04 -17.41 16.36
N LYS A 16 -0.25 -16.13 16.18
CA LYS A 16 -0.72 -15.59 14.89
C LYS A 16 0.44 -15.41 13.92
N PRO A 17 0.30 -15.83 12.66
CA PRO A 17 1.34 -15.69 11.64
C PRO A 17 1.52 -14.26 11.11
N TYR A 18 0.67 -13.33 11.49
CA TYR A 18 0.66 -11.95 11.00
C TYR A 18 0.86 -10.94 12.15
N LEU A 19 1.25 -9.73 11.78
CA LEU A 19 1.35 -8.60 12.70
C LEU A 19 -0.01 -7.95 12.91
N LYS A 20 -0.33 -7.59 14.15
CA LYS A 20 -1.54 -6.83 14.47
C LYS A 20 -1.44 -5.39 13.98
N TYR A 21 -0.26 -4.81 14.06
CA TYR A 21 0.03 -3.41 13.69
C TYR A 21 1.23 -3.35 12.72
N PRO A 22 1.08 -3.83 11.48
CA PRO A 22 2.19 -3.87 10.52
C PRO A 22 2.76 -2.49 10.21
N GLU A 23 1.94 -1.44 10.30
CA GLU A 23 2.35 -0.05 10.11
C GLU A 23 3.32 0.48 11.17
N ARG A 24 3.43 -0.20 12.30
CA ARG A 24 4.38 0.14 13.38
C ARG A 24 5.67 -0.65 13.29
N ALA A 25 5.69 -1.67 12.45
CA ALA A 25 6.84 -2.55 12.31
C ALA A 25 8.01 -1.81 11.67
N LYS A 26 9.17 -1.89 12.31
CA LYS A 26 10.44 -1.41 11.79
C LYS A 26 11.35 -2.60 11.59
N VAL A 27 11.50 -3.03 10.36
CA VAL A 27 12.35 -4.15 10.02
C VAL A 27 13.72 -3.65 9.61
N ASP A 28 14.74 -4.04 10.38
CA ASP A 28 16.11 -3.80 10.01
C ASP A 28 16.67 -5.03 9.29
N TYR A 29 16.61 -5.00 7.97
CA TYR A 29 17.05 -6.10 7.12
C TYR A 29 18.56 -6.32 7.16
N SER A 30 19.34 -5.34 7.60
CA SER A 30 20.82 -5.47 7.73
C SER A 30 21.23 -6.47 8.80
N LYS A 31 20.32 -6.82 9.72
CA LYS A 31 20.54 -7.80 10.79
C LYS A 31 20.33 -9.26 10.35
N PHE A 32 19.93 -9.49 9.10
CA PHE A 32 19.78 -10.83 8.57
C PHE A 32 21.05 -11.24 7.82
N ASP A 33 21.91 -11.98 8.48
CA ASP A 33 23.22 -12.44 7.97
C ASP A 33 23.15 -13.37 6.76
N PHE A 34 21.96 -13.99 6.54
CA PHE A 34 21.70 -14.83 5.39
C PHE A 34 21.24 -14.07 4.13
N LEU A 35 21.03 -12.76 4.21
CA LEU A 35 20.65 -11.93 3.07
C LEU A 35 21.85 -11.28 2.43
N SER A 36 21.93 -11.35 1.10
CA SER A 36 22.89 -10.56 0.34
C SER A 36 22.49 -9.07 0.35
N LYS A 37 23.46 -8.20 0.06
CA LYS A 37 23.19 -6.75 -0.05
C LYS A 37 22.06 -6.44 -1.03
N ASN A 38 22.03 -7.08 -2.20
CA ASN A 38 21.00 -6.86 -3.21
C ASN A 38 19.61 -7.28 -2.71
N GLN A 39 19.51 -8.35 -1.90
CA GLN A 39 18.26 -8.78 -1.28
C GLN A 39 17.79 -7.80 -0.21
N ILE A 40 18.72 -7.26 0.58
CA ILE A 40 18.43 -6.21 1.57
C ILE A 40 17.89 -4.95 0.87
N ASP A 41 18.58 -4.50 -0.18
CA ASP A 41 18.18 -3.32 -0.94
C ASP A 41 16.78 -3.51 -1.59
N LEU A 42 16.51 -4.71 -2.14
CA LEU A 42 15.21 -5.05 -2.71
C LEU A 42 14.09 -5.04 -1.66
N LEU A 43 14.29 -5.71 -0.52
CA LEU A 43 13.28 -5.76 0.55
C LEU A 43 13.03 -4.37 1.13
N SER A 44 14.08 -3.59 1.34
CA SER A 44 13.96 -2.20 1.79
C SER A 44 13.16 -1.35 0.80
N GLY A 45 13.40 -1.53 -0.50
CA GLY A 45 12.68 -0.84 -1.56
C GLY A 45 11.19 -1.20 -1.60
N ILE A 46 10.85 -2.49 -1.44
CA ILE A 46 9.45 -2.96 -1.44
C ILE A 46 8.64 -2.32 -0.30
N HIS A 47 9.25 -2.17 0.87
CA HIS A 47 8.57 -1.65 2.06
C HIS A 47 8.73 -0.13 2.24
N SER A 48 9.48 0.53 1.37
CA SER A 48 9.64 1.98 1.40
C SER A 48 8.66 2.69 0.46
N PRO A 49 8.25 3.92 0.77
CA PRO A 49 7.51 4.73 -0.18
C PRO A 49 8.30 4.90 -1.48
N PHE A 50 7.60 4.75 -2.61
CA PHE A 50 8.19 5.04 -3.91
C PHE A 50 8.01 6.52 -4.23
N LEU A 51 9.13 7.16 -4.48
CA LEU A 51 9.19 8.58 -4.84
C LEU A 51 9.64 8.73 -6.29
N ASP A 52 9.18 9.77 -6.95
CA ASP A 52 9.70 10.17 -8.26
C ASP A 52 11.19 10.53 -8.12
N PRO A 53 12.09 9.85 -8.80
CA PRO A 53 13.53 10.08 -8.66
C PRO A 53 13.98 11.45 -9.17
N ALA A 54 13.20 12.08 -10.05
CA ALA A 54 13.55 13.40 -10.60
C ALA A 54 13.09 14.55 -9.70
N THR A 55 11.96 14.41 -9.03
CA THR A 55 11.32 15.50 -8.27
C THR A 55 11.21 15.23 -6.78
N GLY A 56 11.45 13.99 -6.33
CA GLY A 56 11.18 13.56 -4.97
C GLY A 56 9.69 13.47 -4.61
N ALA A 57 8.80 13.67 -5.58
CA ALA A 57 7.37 13.63 -5.33
C ALA A 57 6.90 12.24 -4.94
N PHE A 58 6.02 12.15 -3.95
CA PHE A 58 5.42 10.91 -3.51
C PHE A 58 4.55 10.27 -4.62
N ILE A 59 4.83 9.04 -4.97
CA ILE A 59 4.06 8.25 -5.96
C ILE A 59 3.14 7.24 -5.26
N THR A 60 3.71 6.36 -4.42
CA THR A 60 2.93 5.31 -3.74
C THR A 60 3.56 4.92 -2.41
N PHE A 61 2.75 4.35 -1.52
CA PHE A 61 3.25 3.70 -0.32
C PHE A 61 3.98 2.40 -0.65
N GLY A 62 4.94 2.03 0.19
CA GLY A 62 5.50 0.68 0.19
C GLY A 62 4.49 -0.33 0.73
N LEU A 63 4.75 -1.59 0.48
CA LEU A 63 3.95 -2.67 1.04
C LEU A 63 4.19 -2.80 2.56
N PRO A 64 3.15 -3.06 3.35
CA PRO A 64 3.33 -3.22 4.79
C PRO A 64 4.17 -4.49 5.10
N PRO A 65 5.03 -4.47 6.10
CA PRO A 65 5.72 -5.67 6.57
C PRO A 65 4.73 -6.79 6.90
N SER A 66 5.07 -8.02 6.60
CA SER A 66 4.23 -9.24 6.69
C SER A 66 3.18 -9.44 5.60
N CYS A 67 3.09 -8.57 4.61
CA CYS A 67 2.24 -8.81 3.45
C CYS A 67 2.69 -10.02 2.63
N GLU A 68 3.96 -10.41 2.73
CA GLU A 68 4.55 -11.57 2.06
C GLU A 68 3.86 -12.89 2.45
N ILE A 69 3.20 -12.92 3.62
CA ILE A 69 2.45 -14.09 4.09
C ILE A 69 1.10 -14.20 3.39
N ALA A 70 0.52 -13.08 3.02
CA ALA A 70 -0.80 -13.02 2.41
C ALA A 70 -0.79 -13.41 0.92
N ASP A 71 0.34 -13.17 0.24
CA ASP A 71 0.50 -13.49 -1.18
C ASP A 71 1.90 -14.06 -1.45
N ASN A 72 1.97 -15.17 -2.18
CA ASN A 72 3.22 -15.75 -2.65
C ASN A 72 3.69 -15.14 -4.01
N GLY A 73 3.18 -13.99 -4.39
CA GLY A 73 3.56 -13.23 -5.56
C GLY A 73 2.97 -13.70 -6.90
N LYS A 74 2.26 -14.82 -6.93
CA LYS A 74 1.74 -15.38 -8.19
C LYS A 74 0.52 -14.63 -8.72
N SER A 75 -0.41 -14.24 -7.85
CA SER A 75 -1.63 -13.54 -8.27
C SER A 75 -1.36 -12.10 -8.69
N LEU A 76 -0.44 -11.42 -8.01
CA LEU A 76 -0.05 -10.05 -8.35
C LEU A 76 0.57 -9.96 -9.74
N LYS A 77 1.46 -10.89 -10.12
CA LYS A 77 2.11 -10.86 -11.43
C LYS A 77 1.08 -10.95 -12.56
N ASN A 78 0.23 -11.96 -12.55
CA ASN A 78 -0.70 -12.19 -13.65
C ASN A 78 -1.76 -11.08 -13.76
N GLY A 79 -2.39 -10.70 -12.65
CA GLY A 79 -3.40 -9.65 -12.66
C GLY A 79 -2.84 -8.27 -13.01
N PHE A 80 -1.63 -7.96 -12.56
CA PHE A 80 -0.97 -6.70 -12.88
C PHE A 80 -0.59 -6.62 -14.35
N ASP A 81 -0.01 -7.68 -14.92
CA ASP A 81 0.45 -7.72 -16.30
C ASP A 81 -0.73 -7.49 -17.25
N ASP A 82 -1.83 -8.21 -17.07
CA ASP A 82 -3.03 -8.09 -17.90
C ASP A 82 -3.70 -6.73 -17.76
N TRP A 83 -3.86 -6.27 -16.52
CA TRP A 83 -4.48 -5.00 -16.23
C TRP A 83 -3.67 -3.82 -16.76
N MET A 84 -2.35 -3.80 -16.53
CA MET A 84 -1.45 -2.77 -17.02
C MET A 84 -1.43 -2.73 -18.55
N SER A 85 -1.37 -3.90 -19.21
CA SER A 85 -1.38 -4.01 -20.65
C SER A 85 -2.68 -3.45 -21.23
N ALA A 86 -3.82 -3.87 -20.71
CA ALA A 86 -5.13 -3.48 -21.21
C ALA A 86 -5.48 -2.03 -20.87
N TRP A 87 -5.36 -1.65 -19.59
CA TRP A 87 -5.86 -0.35 -19.13
C TRP A 87 -4.91 0.80 -19.41
N PHE A 88 -3.61 0.63 -19.11
CA PHE A 88 -2.67 1.74 -19.22
C PHE A 88 -2.07 1.83 -20.63
N PHE A 89 -1.45 0.75 -21.07
CA PHE A 89 -0.75 0.76 -22.37
C PHE A 89 -1.68 0.54 -23.58
N ARG A 90 -2.88 0.02 -23.34
CA ARG A 90 -3.84 -0.35 -24.41
C ARG A 90 -3.21 -1.26 -25.49
N ARG A 91 -2.34 -2.15 -25.04
CA ARG A 91 -1.60 -3.11 -25.87
C ARG A 91 -1.64 -4.47 -25.17
N ALA A 92 -1.73 -5.54 -25.93
CA ALA A 92 -1.59 -6.89 -25.39
C ALA A 92 -0.12 -7.24 -25.13
N ASN A 93 0.12 -8.12 -24.16
CA ASN A 93 1.41 -8.76 -23.92
C ASN A 93 2.58 -7.79 -23.68
N ILE A 94 2.37 -6.78 -22.85
CA ILE A 94 3.46 -5.93 -22.36
C ILE A 94 4.29 -6.75 -21.38
N ASP A 95 5.60 -6.81 -21.60
CA ASP A 95 6.55 -7.37 -20.66
C ASP A 95 6.86 -6.33 -19.56
N PRO A 96 6.40 -6.52 -18.32
CA PRO A 96 6.59 -5.52 -17.25
C PRO A 96 8.04 -5.27 -16.94
N SER A 97 8.93 -6.25 -17.15
CA SER A 97 10.37 -6.11 -16.92
C SER A 97 11.04 -5.09 -17.82
N LYS A 98 10.38 -4.77 -18.96
CA LYS A 98 10.84 -3.78 -19.93
C LYS A 98 10.16 -2.42 -19.81
N VAL A 99 9.25 -2.28 -18.82
CA VAL A 99 8.56 -1.02 -18.58
C VAL A 99 9.41 -0.17 -17.64
N ASP A 100 9.82 0.98 -18.09
CA ASP A 100 10.42 1.99 -17.23
C ASP A 100 9.32 2.66 -16.38
N LEU A 101 9.10 2.12 -15.18
CA LEU A 101 8.09 2.63 -14.26
C LEU A 101 8.36 4.08 -13.83
N HIS A 102 9.63 4.51 -13.78
CA HIS A 102 9.97 5.89 -13.43
C HIS A 102 9.44 6.87 -14.48
N LYS A 103 9.59 6.50 -15.75
CA LYS A 103 9.07 7.31 -16.87
C LYS A 103 7.56 7.50 -16.83
N TYR A 104 6.83 6.48 -16.38
CA TYR A 104 5.37 6.50 -16.40
C TYR A 104 4.73 6.80 -15.05
N ALA A 105 5.50 6.90 -13.95
CA ALA A 105 4.97 7.04 -12.60
C ALA A 105 3.98 8.20 -12.44
N ILE A 106 4.31 9.38 -12.97
CA ILE A 106 3.45 10.56 -12.89
C ILE A 106 2.16 10.37 -13.71
N GLU A 107 2.28 9.78 -14.90
CA GLU A 107 1.10 9.51 -15.74
C GLU A 107 0.19 8.46 -15.10
N PHE A 108 0.75 7.42 -14.50
CA PHE A 108 0.02 6.45 -13.71
C PHE A 108 -0.78 7.10 -12.60
N LYS A 109 -0.10 7.88 -11.76
CA LYS A 109 -0.74 8.59 -10.65
C LYS A 109 -1.89 9.47 -11.13
N LYS A 110 -1.70 10.22 -12.21
CA LYS A 110 -2.73 11.06 -12.79
C LYS A 110 -3.94 10.26 -13.27
N ARG A 111 -3.73 9.15 -13.99
CA ARG A 111 -4.83 8.31 -14.49
C ARG A 111 -5.57 7.61 -13.35
N PHE A 112 -4.86 7.08 -12.36
CA PHE A 112 -5.50 6.50 -11.18
C PHE A 112 -6.40 7.51 -10.48
N SER A 113 -5.92 8.72 -10.25
CA SER A 113 -6.72 9.77 -9.61
C SER A 113 -7.98 10.15 -10.42
N GLN A 114 -7.95 10.00 -11.74
CA GLN A 114 -9.10 10.31 -12.60
C GLN A 114 -10.10 9.16 -12.71
N ASP A 115 -9.60 7.94 -12.83
CA ASP A 115 -10.41 6.78 -13.24
C ASP A 115 -10.84 5.89 -12.06
N THR A 116 -10.08 5.87 -10.97
CA THR A 116 -10.28 4.91 -9.88
C THR A 116 -10.43 5.54 -8.49
N ASP A 117 -9.87 6.72 -8.26
CA ASP A 117 -9.90 7.32 -6.94
C ASP A 117 -11.27 7.92 -6.63
N ALA A 118 -11.84 7.53 -5.50
CA ALA A 118 -13.06 8.12 -5.01
C ALA A 118 -12.80 9.57 -4.54
N ALA A 119 -13.62 10.52 -4.98
CA ALA A 119 -13.51 11.90 -4.52
C ALA A 119 -13.75 11.98 -3.00
N PRO A 120 -12.83 12.57 -2.22
CA PRO A 120 -12.98 12.69 -0.77
C PRO A 120 -13.92 13.83 -0.39
N ASN A 121 -15.15 13.83 -0.95
CA ASN A 121 -16.17 14.82 -0.70
C ASN A 121 -17.55 14.18 -0.65
N LEU A 122 -17.99 13.83 0.54
CA LEU A 122 -19.30 13.26 0.81
C LEU A 122 -20.23 14.22 1.57
N GLY A 123 -20.09 15.52 1.34
CA GLY A 123 -20.89 16.53 2.02
C GLY A 123 -22.41 16.34 1.84
N LYS A 124 -22.86 16.02 0.63
CA LYS A 124 -24.28 15.68 0.37
C LYS A 124 -24.71 14.43 1.14
N PHE A 125 -23.89 13.37 1.15
CA PHE A 125 -24.17 12.14 1.86
C PHE A 125 -24.36 12.39 3.36
N ARG A 126 -23.46 13.20 3.96
CA ARG A 126 -23.57 13.63 5.36
C ARG A 126 -24.83 14.44 5.62
N LYS A 127 -25.17 15.39 4.73
CA LYS A 127 -26.37 16.23 4.85
C LYS A 127 -27.67 15.39 4.94
N TYR A 128 -27.69 14.22 4.29
CA TYR A 128 -28.82 13.30 4.38
C TYR A 128 -28.74 12.34 5.59
N GLY A 129 -27.87 12.61 6.57
CA GLY A 129 -27.73 11.81 7.79
C GLY A 129 -27.19 10.39 7.54
N LYS A 130 -26.60 10.13 6.39
CA LYS A 130 -26.05 8.82 6.05
C LYS A 130 -24.72 8.56 6.78
N LYS A 131 -24.42 7.28 7.02
CA LYS A 131 -23.20 6.83 7.68
C LYS A 131 -22.34 6.04 6.70
N LEU A 132 -21.02 6.22 6.79
CA LEU A 132 -20.02 5.47 6.03
C LEU A 132 -19.20 4.62 7.00
N LEU A 133 -19.13 3.33 6.73
CA LEU A 133 -18.18 2.42 7.36
C LEU A 133 -17.16 1.99 6.33
N ILE A 134 -15.88 2.14 6.66
CA ILE A 134 -14.75 1.72 5.83
C ILE A 134 -14.07 0.55 6.54
N ILE A 135 -13.88 -0.55 5.83
CA ILE A 135 -13.17 -1.74 6.31
C ILE A 135 -11.98 -1.96 5.39
N GLN A 136 -10.77 -2.04 5.96
CA GLN A 136 -9.53 -2.22 5.22
C GLN A 136 -8.63 -3.24 5.90
N GLY A 137 -8.09 -4.17 5.13
CA GLY A 137 -7.07 -5.10 5.60
C GLY A 137 -5.75 -4.38 5.86
N LYS A 138 -5.14 -4.62 7.02
CA LYS A 138 -3.87 -3.96 7.39
C LYS A 138 -2.66 -4.48 6.61
N ILE A 139 -2.73 -5.71 6.12
CA ILE A 139 -1.68 -6.36 5.31
C ILE A 139 -2.13 -6.60 3.87
N ASP A 140 -2.98 -5.72 3.35
CA ASP A 140 -3.41 -5.78 1.96
C ASP A 140 -2.21 -5.55 1.03
N THR A 141 -1.97 -6.48 0.12
CA THR A 141 -0.83 -6.45 -0.81
C THR A 141 -1.11 -5.65 -2.07
N ILE A 142 -2.39 -5.29 -2.31
CA ILE A 142 -2.82 -4.58 -3.51
C ILE A 142 -3.08 -3.12 -3.20
N VAL A 143 -3.81 -2.87 -2.11
CA VAL A 143 -4.15 -1.50 -1.67
C VAL A 143 -3.63 -1.30 -0.25
N PRO A 144 -2.44 -0.72 -0.06
CA PRO A 144 -1.91 -0.40 1.26
C PRO A 144 -2.91 0.41 2.10
N ALA A 145 -3.09 0.01 3.35
CA ALA A 145 -4.08 0.62 4.26
C ALA A 145 -3.85 2.12 4.48
N GLU A 146 -2.62 2.60 4.28
CA GLU A 146 -2.23 4.01 4.37
C GLU A 146 -3.00 4.88 3.37
N TYR A 147 -3.30 4.38 2.16
CA TYR A 147 -4.13 5.10 1.19
C TYR A 147 -5.52 5.38 1.73
N ILE A 148 -6.14 4.38 2.33
CA ILE A 148 -7.49 4.51 2.90
C ILE A 148 -7.47 5.44 4.12
N LYS A 149 -6.43 5.36 4.95
CA LYS A 149 -6.26 6.27 6.11
C LYS A 149 -6.14 7.72 5.66
N ASP A 150 -5.30 8.00 4.65
CA ASP A 150 -5.11 9.36 4.16
C ASP A 150 -6.35 9.89 3.43
N TRP A 151 -7.00 9.04 2.63
CA TRP A 151 -8.27 9.38 2.00
C TRP A 151 -9.35 9.70 3.05
N TYR A 152 -9.44 8.92 4.13
CA TYR A 152 -10.39 9.13 5.21
C TYR A 152 -10.12 10.43 5.97
N LYS A 153 -8.87 10.75 6.28
CA LYS A 153 -8.49 12.04 6.88
C LYS A 153 -8.92 13.22 6.00
N LEU A 154 -8.65 13.12 4.69
CA LEU A 154 -9.05 14.14 3.74
C LEU A 154 -10.57 14.26 3.63
N LEU A 155 -11.29 13.13 3.63
CA LEU A 155 -12.74 13.09 3.67
C LEU A 155 -13.28 13.81 4.92
N CYS A 156 -12.76 13.50 6.09
CA CYS A 156 -13.17 14.14 7.35
C CYS A 156 -12.91 15.65 7.33
N LYS A 157 -11.75 16.08 6.85
CA LYS A 157 -11.42 17.50 6.65
C LYS A 157 -12.41 18.19 5.72
N ASN A 158 -12.71 17.62 4.57
CA ASN A 158 -13.58 18.22 3.54
C ASN A 158 -15.05 18.22 3.95
N THR A 159 -15.47 17.31 4.82
CA THR A 159 -16.86 17.22 5.30
C THR A 159 -17.06 17.87 6.66
N GLY A 160 -16.01 18.33 7.32
CA GLY A 160 -16.07 18.84 8.70
C GLY A 160 -16.48 17.76 9.71
N SER A 161 -16.13 16.49 9.45
CA SER A 161 -16.41 15.37 10.32
C SER A 161 -15.23 15.10 11.25
N THR A 162 -15.51 14.58 12.46
CA THR A 162 -14.46 14.08 13.36
C THR A 162 -14.03 12.69 12.93
N GLU A 163 -12.73 12.44 12.89
CA GLU A 163 -12.19 11.10 12.67
C GLU A 163 -12.60 10.15 13.79
N LYS A 164 -13.04 8.95 13.42
CA LYS A 164 -13.31 7.86 14.34
C LYS A 164 -12.70 6.60 13.76
N THR A 165 -11.64 6.13 14.38
CA THR A 165 -10.99 4.87 14.00
C THR A 165 -11.35 3.81 15.04
N LEU A 166 -11.87 2.68 14.56
CA LEU A 166 -12.08 1.48 15.38
C LEU A 166 -11.03 0.46 14.95
N GLU A 167 -10.22 0.00 15.89
CA GLU A 167 -9.23 -1.05 15.68
C GLU A 167 -9.71 -2.32 16.38
N TYR A 168 -9.76 -3.43 15.63
CA TYR A 168 -10.14 -4.75 16.12
C TYR A 168 -8.99 -5.74 16.07
#